data_83d8f3cf8b4d9f25f5a9be8f7e6a6723
#
_entry.id   83d8f3cf8b4d9f25f5a9be8f7e6a6723
#
_cell.length_a   1.000
_cell.length_b   1.000
_cell.length_c   1.000
_cell.angle_alpha   90.00
_cell.angle_beta   90.00
_cell.angle_gamma   90.00
#
_symmetry.space_group_name_H-M   'P 1'
#
loop_
_entity.id
_entity.type
_entity.pdbx_description
1 polymer ?
#
loop_
_entity_poly.entity_id
_entity_poly.type
_entity_poly.pdbx_seq_one_letter_code
_entity_poly.pdbx_strand_id
1 'polypeptide(L)'
;MLIGGVAMLRLKVLLACVPLIAGAVMAGVRLFPTSHPCIAVDDASVEISDLPWHADLHVAFTDNPAAATVRVGLSENPEAADFAVVDDAIDADQSACAANPATRLVTVSAYPAKDDPVIYLAHDGPADFRIYVRSKSFSERDAAALVVAGSGHRGEHASL
;
A
#
# COMPACT_ATOMS: atom_id res chain seq x y z
N MET A 1 23.83 52.99 -33.18
CA MET A 1 22.67 52.96 -32.28
C MET A 1 21.93 51.63 -32.40
N LEU A 2 22.59 50.51 -32.04
CA LEU A 2 22.08 49.15 -32.25
C LEU A 2 22.37 48.22 -31.05
N ILE A 3 22.60 48.76 -29.85
CA ILE A 3 22.98 47.92 -28.68
C ILE A 3 21.77 47.67 -27.72
N GLY A 4 20.66 48.40 -27.93
CA GLY A 4 19.49 48.28 -27.01
C GLY A 4 18.59 47.04 -27.23
N GLY A 5 18.59 46.51 -28.45
CA GLY A 5 17.64 45.42 -28.80
C GLY A 5 18.01 44.05 -28.25
N VAL A 6 19.30 43.75 -28.18
CA VAL A 6 19.79 42.42 -27.77
C VAL A 6 19.66 42.22 -26.25
N ALA A 7 19.85 43.28 -25.47
CA ALA A 7 19.73 43.24 -24.00
C ALA A 7 18.28 42.99 -23.55
N MET A 8 17.30 43.64 -24.22
CA MET A 8 15.87 43.45 -23.93
C MET A 8 15.38 42.02 -24.31
N LEU A 9 15.90 41.45 -25.40
CA LEU A 9 15.55 40.11 -25.83
C LEU A 9 16.04 39.06 -24.81
N ARG A 10 17.27 39.25 -24.32
CA ARG A 10 17.85 38.35 -23.31
C ARG A 10 17.11 38.41 -21.97
N LEU A 11 16.66 39.59 -21.56
CA LEU A 11 15.88 39.77 -20.34
C LEU A 11 14.50 39.14 -20.45
N LYS A 12 13.83 39.22 -21.60
CA LYS A 12 12.54 38.57 -21.85
C LYS A 12 12.63 37.06 -21.86
N VAL A 13 13.72 36.49 -22.39
CA VAL A 13 13.98 35.06 -22.41
C VAL A 13 14.23 34.55 -20.97
N LEU A 14 15.01 35.26 -20.17
CA LEU A 14 15.27 34.91 -18.79
C LEU A 14 14.00 34.98 -17.91
N LEU A 15 13.13 35.96 -18.12
CA LEU A 15 11.85 36.06 -17.39
C LEU A 15 10.86 34.94 -17.77
N ALA A 16 10.92 34.44 -19.01
CA ALA A 16 10.06 33.35 -19.46
C ALA A 16 10.52 31.98 -18.94
N CYS A 17 11.81 31.79 -18.67
CA CYS A 17 12.33 30.52 -18.15
C CYS A 17 12.07 30.31 -16.66
N VAL A 18 11.98 31.38 -15.87
CA VAL A 18 11.74 31.28 -14.40
C VAL A 18 10.44 30.55 -14.05
N PRO A 19 9.27 30.88 -14.64
CA PRO A 19 8.03 30.14 -14.32
C PRO A 19 8.06 28.69 -14.81
N LEU A 20 8.78 28.35 -15.88
CA LEU A 20 8.93 26.98 -16.35
C LEU A 20 9.78 26.15 -15.38
N ILE A 21 10.84 26.71 -14.83
CA ILE A 21 11.68 26.02 -13.84
C ILE A 21 10.90 25.86 -12.51
N ALA A 22 10.19 26.90 -12.08
CA ALA A 22 9.35 26.84 -10.87
C ALA A 22 8.21 25.79 -11.04
N GLY A 23 7.60 25.71 -12.21
CA GLY A 23 6.59 24.70 -12.53
C GLY A 23 7.15 23.28 -12.52
N ALA A 24 8.36 23.08 -13.03
CA ALA A 24 9.02 21.78 -13.03
C ALA A 24 9.41 21.32 -11.62
N VAL A 25 9.84 22.23 -10.75
CA VAL A 25 10.16 21.92 -9.34
C VAL A 25 8.88 21.57 -8.56
N MET A 26 7.78 22.28 -8.77
CA MET A 26 6.50 21.97 -8.13
C MET A 26 5.86 20.67 -8.65
N ALA A 27 6.06 20.34 -9.93
CA ALA A 27 5.62 19.05 -10.49
C ALA A 27 6.52 17.90 -10.03
N GLY A 28 7.83 18.14 -9.87
CA GLY A 28 8.79 17.13 -9.43
C GLY A 28 8.55 16.63 -8.00
N VAL A 29 7.99 17.47 -7.12
CA VAL A 29 7.67 17.08 -5.73
C VAL A 29 6.53 16.04 -5.67
N ARG A 30 5.75 15.86 -6.74
CA ARG A 30 4.66 14.86 -6.80
C ARG A 30 4.98 13.64 -7.69
N LEU A 31 6.19 13.59 -8.28
CA LEU A 31 6.56 12.53 -9.22
C LEU A 31 7.37 11.39 -8.59
N PHE A 32 7.68 11.47 -7.30
CA PHE A 32 8.18 10.29 -6.60
C PHE A 32 6.96 9.54 -6.11
N PRO A 33 6.69 8.33 -6.61
CA PRO A 33 5.75 7.44 -5.94
C PRO A 33 6.25 7.32 -4.50
N THR A 34 5.39 7.67 -3.55
CA THR A 34 5.63 7.28 -2.16
C THR A 34 5.76 5.77 -2.21
N SER A 35 6.96 5.25 -2.00
CA SER A 35 7.14 3.81 -1.88
C SER A 35 6.31 3.40 -0.67
N HIS A 36 5.18 2.74 -0.92
CA HIS A 36 4.42 2.14 0.15
C HIS A 36 5.27 1.04 0.76
N PRO A 37 5.40 1.00 2.08
CA PRO A 37 6.16 -0.06 2.71
C PRO A 37 5.51 -1.39 2.35
N CYS A 38 6.32 -2.37 1.99
CA CYS A 38 5.89 -3.73 1.73
C CYS A 38 6.07 -4.59 2.98
N ILE A 39 5.33 -5.68 3.09
CA ILE A 39 5.53 -6.71 4.08
C ILE A 39 5.87 -8.04 3.43
N ALA A 40 6.65 -8.87 4.13
CA ALA A 40 6.82 -10.27 3.77
C ALA A 40 5.81 -11.10 4.56
N VAL A 41 5.04 -11.90 3.84
CA VAL A 41 4.09 -12.88 4.41
C VAL A 41 4.45 -14.23 3.84
N ASP A 42 4.94 -15.14 4.69
CA ASP A 42 5.56 -16.38 4.26
C ASP A 42 6.68 -16.12 3.22
N ASP A 43 6.56 -16.68 2.02
CA ASP A 43 7.53 -16.49 0.92
C ASP A 43 7.13 -15.37 -0.06
N ALA A 44 6.04 -14.65 0.21
CA ALA A 44 5.53 -13.59 -0.66
C ALA A 44 5.84 -12.19 -0.12
N SER A 45 6.33 -11.31 -0.98
CA SER A 45 6.37 -9.87 -0.74
C SER A 45 5.06 -9.25 -1.21
N VAL A 46 4.44 -8.42 -0.38
CA VAL A 46 3.16 -7.79 -0.67
C VAL A 46 3.22 -6.30 -0.36
N GLU A 47 2.68 -5.47 -1.24
CA GLU A 47 2.65 -4.01 -1.13
C GLU A 47 1.24 -3.49 -1.46
N ILE A 48 0.80 -2.43 -0.77
CA ILE A 48 -0.45 -1.75 -1.11
C ILE A 48 -0.22 -0.83 -2.31
N SER A 49 -1.09 -0.95 -3.31
CA SER A 49 -1.10 -0.08 -4.48
C SER A 49 -2.26 0.90 -4.42
N ASP A 50 -1.96 2.18 -4.60
CA ASP A 50 -2.99 3.23 -4.78
C ASP A 50 -3.62 3.19 -6.18
N LEU A 51 -3.01 2.42 -7.10
CA LEU A 51 -3.45 2.32 -8.47
C LEU A 51 -4.17 0.98 -8.70
N PRO A 52 -5.51 0.96 -8.68
CA PRO A 52 -6.28 -0.29 -8.78
C PRO A 52 -5.98 -1.11 -10.03
N TRP A 53 -5.67 -0.43 -11.14
CA TRP A 53 -5.35 -1.10 -12.41
C TRP A 53 -3.95 -1.73 -12.46
N HIS A 54 -3.11 -1.49 -11.46
CA HIS A 54 -1.79 -2.13 -11.30
C HIS A 54 -1.81 -3.23 -10.24
N ALA A 55 -2.90 -3.38 -9.51
CA ALA A 55 -3.00 -4.38 -8.45
C ALA A 55 -3.21 -5.79 -9.02
N ASP A 56 -2.48 -6.74 -8.45
CA ASP A 56 -2.63 -8.17 -8.74
C ASP A 56 -3.84 -8.77 -8.03
N LEU A 57 -4.23 -8.17 -6.89
CA LEU A 57 -5.35 -8.58 -6.09
C LEU A 57 -6.14 -7.38 -5.58
N HIS A 58 -7.46 -7.47 -5.69
CA HIS A 58 -8.37 -6.52 -5.07
C HIS A 58 -8.96 -7.15 -3.81
N VAL A 59 -9.03 -6.39 -2.73
CA VAL A 59 -9.70 -6.79 -1.50
C VAL A 59 -10.75 -5.76 -1.13
N ALA A 60 -11.82 -6.16 -0.49
CA ALA A 60 -12.82 -5.24 0.04
C ALA A 60 -13.02 -5.47 1.54
N PHE A 61 -13.61 -4.49 2.21
CA PHE A 61 -13.97 -4.60 3.62
C PHE A 61 -15.48 -4.48 3.78
N THR A 62 -16.00 -5.20 4.76
CA THR A 62 -17.41 -5.17 5.14
C THR A 62 -17.55 -5.08 6.65
N ASP A 63 -18.58 -4.36 7.10
CA ASP A 63 -19.00 -4.34 8.51
C ASP A 63 -20.01 -5.45 8.81
N ASN A 64 -20.48 -6.18 7.78
CA ASN A 64 -21.39 -7.29 7.93
C ASN A 64 -20.62 -8.62 7.92
N PRO A 65 -20.50 -9.32 9.05
CA PRO A 65 -19.77 -10.58 9.13
C PRO A 65 -20.36 -11.70 8.26
N ALA A 66 -21.64 -11.61 7.88
CA ALA A 66 -22.27 -12.59 7.00
C ALA A 66 -21.91 -12.40 5.51
N ALA A 67 -21.42 -11.21 5.15
CA ALA A 67 -21.00 -10.89 3.79
C ALA A 67 -19.48 -11.13 3.57
N ALA A 68 -18.75 -11.41 4.65
CA ALA A 68 -17.32 -11.64 4.58
C ALA A 68 -16.98 -13.02 4.03
N THR A 69 -15.95 -13.07 3.19
CA THR A 69 -15.32 -14.33 2.75
C THR A 69 -14.11 -14.68 3.60
N VAL A 70 -13.50 -13.67 4.26
CA VAL A 70 -12.36 -13.82 5.16
C VAL A 70 -12.61 -13.03 6.44
N ARG A 71 -12.33 -13.63 7.59
CA ARG A 71 -12.41 -12.98 8.90
C ARG A 71 -11.02 -12.80 9.50
N VAL A 72 -10.63 -11.57 9.71
CA VAL A 72 -9.35 -11.23 10.34
C VAL A 72 -9.61 -10.74 11.75
N GLY A 73 -9.12 -11.49 12.73
CA GLY A 73 -9.21 -11.14 14.15
C GLY A 73 -8.11 -10.16 14.54
N LEU A 74 -8.45 -9.11 15.28
CA LEU A 74 -7.48 -8.21 15.88
C LEU A 74 -7.05 -8.74 17.24
N SER A 75 -5.75 -8.79 17.50
CA SER A 75 -5.18 -9.22 18.76
C SER A 75 -4.43 -8.08 19.45
N GLU A 76 -4.61 -7.91 20.72
CA GLU A 76 -3.81 -6.99 21.54
C GLU A 76 -2.47 -7.60 21.98
N ASN A 77 -2.34 -8.93 21.88
CA ASN A 77 -1.15 -9.66 22.26
C ASN A 77 -0.47 -10.27 21.03
N PRO A 78 0.80 -9.92 20.75
CA PRO A 78 1.55 -10.47 19.62
C PRO A 78 1.72 -11.99 19.71
N GLU A 79 1.79 -12.57 20.91
CA GLU A 79 1.94 -14.02 21.10
C GLU A 79 0.66 -14.81 20.75
N ALA A 80 -0.50 -14.14 20.71
CA ALA A 80 -1.79 -14.72 20.35
C ALA A 80 -2.18 -14.44 18.89
N ALA A 81 -1.29 -13.81 18.12
CA ALA A 81 -1.50 -13.49 16.72
C ALA A 81 -0.75 -14.47 15.82
N ASP A 82 -1.35 -14.78 14.66
CA ASP A 82 -0.69 -15.56 13.60
C ASP A 82 0.34 -14.67 12.87
N PHE A 83 0.06 -13.36 12.79
CA PHE A 83 0.93 -12.37 12.16
C PHE A 83 1.07 -11.13 13.04
N ALA A 84 2.31 -10.66 13.21
CA ALA A 84 2.59 -9.40 13.91
C ALA A 84 3.18 -8.38 12.93
N VAL A 85 2.47 -7.26 12.74
CA VAL A 85 2.92 -6.13 11.94
C VAL A 85 3.42 -5.05 12.88
N VAL A 86 4.73 -4.89 12.95
CA VAL A 86 5.41 -3.92 13.81
C VAL A 86 6.41 -3.12 12.98
N ASP A 87 6.52 -1.83 13.28
CA ASP A 87 7.57 -1.02 12.66
C ASP A 87 8.91 -1.42 13.29
N ASP A 88 9.87 -1.83 12.46
CA ASP A 88 11.24 -2.04 12.88
C ASP A 88 11.87 -0.69 13.21
N ALA A 89 12.05 -0.43 14.49
CA ALA A 89 12.52 0.86 14.99
C ALA A 89 14.03 1.08 14.79
N ILE A 90 14.79 0.11 14.29
CA ILE A 90 16.25 0.13 14.41
C ILE A 90 17.00 0.18 13.08
N ASP A 91 16.44 -0.33 11.97
CA ASP A 91 17.14 -0.33 10.68
C ASP A 91 16.16 -0.07 9.52
N ALA A 92 15.92 1.21 9.26
CA ALA A 92 15.14 1.65 8.09
C ALA A 92 15.77 1.21 6.74
N ASP A 93 17.05 0.79 6.75
CA ASP A 93 17.78 0.32 5.58
C ASP A 93 17.62 -1.19 5.30
N GLN A 94 17.06 -1.95 6.26
CA GLN A 94 16.71 -3.36 6.08
C GLN A 94 15.21 -3.51 6.26
N SER A 95 14.43 -2.95 5.32
CA SER A 95 13.02 -3.27 5.25
C SER A 95 12.88 -4.79 5.15
N ALA A 96 12.06 -5.40 6.01
CA ALA A 96 11.77 -6.84 6.00
C ALA A 96 11.31 -7.33 4.61
N CYS A 97 11.02 -6.38 3.73
CA CYS A 97 10.63 -6.59 2.36
C CYS A 97 11.21 -5.48 1.47
N ALA A 98 12.00 -5.87 0.50
CA ALA A 98 12.37 -4.99 -0.61
C ALA A 98 11.40 -5.25 -1.76
N ALA A 99 10.67 -4.22 -2.20
CA ALA A 99 9.83 -4.31 -3.39
C ALA A 99 10.67 -4.74 -4.60
N ASN A 100 10.23 -5.74 -5.31
CA ASN A 100 10.88 -6.33 -6.47
C ASN A 100 9.82 -6.74 -7.51
N PRO A 101 10.19 -7.15 -8.72
CA PRO A 101 9.22 -7.53 -9.74
C PRO A 101 8.28 -8.69 -9.37
N ALA A 102 8.61 -9.46 -8.32
CA ALA A 102 7.76 -10.54 -7.80
C ALA A 102 6.90 -10.05 -6.61
N THR A 103 7.01 -8.80 -6.19
CA THR A 103 6.14 -8.22 -5.16
C THR A 103 4.72 -8.16 -5.69
N ARG A 104 3.80 -8.78 -4.94
CA ARG A 104 2.37 -8.76 -5.25
C ARG A 104 1.77 -7.43 -4.81
N LEU A 105 1.07 -6.78 -5.73
CA LEU A 105 0.38 -5.52 -5.45
C LEU A 105 -1.08 -5.79 -5.06
N VAL A 106 -1.50 -5.27 -3.91
CA VAL A 106 -2.88 -5.37 -3.45
C VAL A 106 -3.52 -3.99 -3.36
N THR A 107 -4.77 -3.85 -3.75
CA THR A 107 -5.54 -2.62 -3.58
C THR A 107 -6.83 -2.88 -2.82
N VAL A 108 -7.24 -1.88 -2.02
CA VAL A 108 -8.52 -1.90 -1.31
C VAL A 108 -9.59 -1.29 -2.22
N SER A 109 -10.56 -2.09 -2.65
CA SER A 109 -11.65 -1.68 -3.52
C SER A 109 -12.93 -1.46 -2.74
N ALA A 110 -13.67 -0.40 -3.09
CA ALA A 110 -15.03 -0.20 -2.58
C ALA A 110 -16.06 -1.10 -3.31
N TYR A 111 -15.70 -1.62 -4.49
CA TYR A 111 -16.57 -2.44 -5.34
C TYR A 111 -15.83 -3.72 -5.70
N PRO A 112 -15.90 -4.76 -4.84
CA PRO A 112 -15.22 -6.01 -5.09
C PRO A 112 -15.85 -6.74 -6.28
N ALA A 113 -15.04 -7.42 -7.08
CA ALA A 113 -15.52 -8.41 -8.03
C ALA A 113 -16.02 -9.65 -7.28
N LYS A 114 -16.66 -10.57 -8.00
CA LYS A 114 -17.30 -11.73 -7.39
C LYS A 114 -16.31 -12.63 -6.62
N ASP A 115 -15.08 -12.70 -7.11
CA ASP A 115 -14.05 -13.61 -6.59
C ASP A 115 -13.04 -12.87 -5.70
N ASP A 116 -13.22 -11.56 -5.50
CA ASP A 116 -12.35 -10.78 -4.62
C ASP A 116 -12.62 -11.11 -3.15
N PRO A 117 -11.58 -11.20 -2.29
CA PRO A 117 -11.75 -11.37 -0.86
C PRO A 117 -12.50 -10.19 -0.24
N VAL A 118 -13.54 -10.51 0.53
CA VAL A 118 -14.27 -9.52 1.35
C VAL A 118 -13.91 -9.76 2.81
N ILE A 119 -13.20 -8.82 3.40
CA ILE A 119 -12.60 -8.92 4.74
C ILE A 119 -13.53 -8.31 5.77
N TYR A 120 -13.78 -9.05 6.85
CA TYR A 120 -14.39 -8.54 8.07
C TYR A 120 -13.34 -8.51 9.18
N LEU A 121 -13.14 -7.33 9.80
CA LEU A 121 -12.26 -7.17 10.96
C LEU A 121 -13.07 -7.52 12.23
N ALA A 122 -12.66 -8.59 12.91
CA ALA A 122 -13.30 -9.08 14.12
C ALA A 122 -12.49 -8.72 15.36
N HIS A 123 -13.11 -8.08 16.33
CA HIS A 123 -12.49 -7.85 17.63
C HIS A 123 -12.60 -9.12 18.52
N ASP A 124 -13.65 -9.89 18.31
CA ASP A 124 -13.94 -11.09 19.10
C ASP A 124 -14.41 -12.24 18.21
N GLY A 125 -14.32 -13.46 18.72
CA GLY A 125 -14.88 -14.65 18.09
C GLY A 125 -13.94 -15.36 17.13
N PRO A 126 -14.47 -16.26 16.28
CA PRO A 126 -13.68 -17.02 15.34
C PRO A 126 -13.16 -16.14 14.20
N ALA A 127 -11.91 -16.36 13.81
CA ALA A 127 -11.23 -15.69 12.73
C ALA A 127 -10.38 -16.71 11.95
N ASP A 128 -10.19 -16.46 10.66
CA ASP A 128 -9.33 -17.27 9.79
C ASP A 128 -7.85 -16.97 10.06
N PHE A 129 -7.57 -15.69 10.38
CA PHE A 129 -6.26 -15.21 10.80
C PHE A 129 -6.41 -14.24 11.97
N ARG A 130 -5.41 -14.23 12.87
CA ARG A 130 -5.29 -13.23 13.92
C ARG A 130 -4.07 -12.37 13.65
N ILE A 131 -4.26 -11.05 13.65
CA ILE A 131 -3.18 -10.09 13.43
C ILE A 131 -2.98 -9.21 14.66
N TYR A 132 -1.72 -8.94 14.99
CA TYR A 132 -1.33 -7.90 15.91
C TYR A 132 -0.70 -6.76 15.10
N VAL A 133 -1.20 -5.53 15.30
CA VAL A 133 -0.69 -4.37 14.55
C VAL A 133 -0.20 -3.32 15.53
N ARG A 134 1.09 -3.03 15.47
CA ARG A 134 1.74 -1.94 16.19
C ARG A 134 2.64 -1.16 15.25
N SER A 135 2.03 -0.43 14.33
CA SER A 135 2.71 0.27 13.26
C SER A 135 2.24 1.71 13.16
N LYS A 136 3.15 2.59 12.75
CA LYS A 136 2.84 3.97 12.33
C LYS A 136 2.62 4.06 10.82
N SER A 137 3.11 3.06 10.10
CA SER A 137 3.08 3.00 8.64
C SER A 137 1.86 2.28 8.11
N PHE A 138 1.31 1.33 8.88
CA PHE A 138 0.15 0.54 8.49
C PHE A 138 -1.01 0.69 9.47
N SER A 139 -2.21 0.89 8.94
CA SER A 139 -3.44 0.71 9.70
C SER A 139 -3.78 -0.78 9.85
N GLU A 140 -4.70 -1.11 10.75
CA GLU A 140 -5.22 -2.49 10.89
C GLU A 140 -5.83 -3.01 9.58
N ARG A 141 -6.47 -2.13 8.81
CA ARG A 141 -7.03 -2.48 7.50
C ARG A 141 -5.94 -2.78 6.48
N ASP A 142 -4.89 -1.97 6.44
CA ASP A 142 -3.76 -2.20 5.54
C ASP A 142 -3.07 -3.52 5.86
N ALA A 143 -2.80 -3.76 7.14
CA ALA A 143 -2.19 -5.00 7.61
C ALA A 143 -3.07 -6.22 7.28
N ALA A 144 -4.38 -6.14 7.48
CA ALA A 144 -5.30 -7.23 7.13
C ALA A 144 -5.33 -7.48 5.62
N ALA A 145 -5.36 -6.43 4.79
CA ALA A 145 -5.32 -6.56 3.34
C ALA A 145 -4.03 -7.24 2.87
N LEU A 146 -2.89 -6.83 3.43
CA LEU A 146 -1.58 -7.38 3.09
C LEU A 146 -1.45 -8.85 3.52
N VAL A 147 -1.88 -9.20 4.74
CA VAL A 147 -1.86 -10.59 5.23
C VAL A 147 -2.74 -11.49 4.37
N VAL A 148 -3.97 -11.07 4.05
CA VAL A 148 -4.88 -11.84 3.19
C VAL A 148 -4.30 -12.01 1.78
N ALA A 149 -3.67 -10.97 1.23
CA ALA A 149 -3.03 -11.05 -0.08
C ALA A 149 -1.79 -11.95 -0.08
N GLY A 150 -0.99 -11.91 0.98
CA GLY A 150 0.24 -12.69 1.13
C GLY A 150 -0.01 -14.17 1.41
N SER A 151 -0.95 -14.48 2.29
CA SER A 151 -1.27 -15.87 2.67
C SER A 151 -1.88 -16.71 1.54
N GLY A 152 -2.12 -16.10 0.38
CA GLY A 152 -2.72 -16.74 -0.80
C GLY A 152 -3.93 -17.56 -0.37
N HIS A 153 -5.11 -17.25 -0.84
CA HIS A 153 -6.37 -17.93 -0.50
C HIS A 153 -6.22 -19.38 0.02
N ARG A 154 -6.01 -19.56 1.32
CA ARG A 154 -6.11 -20.90 1.95
C ARG A 154 -7.55 -21.42 1.97
N GLY A 155 -8.48 -20.66 1.37
CA GLY A 155 -9.89 -21.04 1.29
C GLY A 155 -10.22 -22.11 0.27
N GLU A 156 -9.28 -22.57 -0.57
CA GLU A 156 -9.58 -23.50 -1.67
C GLU A 156 -9.25 -24.98 -1.38
N HIS A 157 -8.80 -25.31 -0.18
CA HIS A 157 -8.44 -26.70 0.19
C HIS A 157 -9.15 -27.26 1.42
N ALA A 158 -10.37 -26.84 1.67
CA ALA A 158 -11.24 -27.51 2.66
C ALA A 158 -12.45 -28.14 1.98
N SER A 159 -12.23 -28.92 0.93
CA SER A 159 -13.25 -29.75 0.29
C SER A 159 -12.61 -31.07 -0.20
N LEU A 160 -12.41 -32.00 0.72
CA LEU A 160 -12.40 -33.46 0.46
C LEU A 160 -13.10 -34.14 1.60
#